data_6a3ca532bd24a95fe512c4f8011b708c
#
_entry.id   6a3ca532bd24a95fe512c4f8011b708c
#
_cell.length_a   1.000
_cell.length_b   1.000
_cell.length_c   1.000
_cell.angle_alpha   90.00
_cell.angle_beta   90.00
_cell.angle_gamma   90.00
#
_symmetry.space_group_name_H-M   'P 1'
#
loop_
_entity.id
_entity.type
_entity.pdbx_description
1 polymer ?
#
loop_
_entity_poly.entity_id
_entity_poly.type
_entity_poly.pdbx_seq_one_letter_code
_entity_poly.pdbx_strand_id
1 'polypeptide(L)'
;MNTVDANPTPQDDDEDRRRPLALGRLLATVAIVGIAGTTLTGLTTGALFTDTQSVTANAFTTGTVKIGPTPTSAAITAGNMAPGDSVYGTVLVSNTGTLSERYAVLSTTDATDANFLAAQLVLTVKVGVTTCTAAGFGATGTTLYGGNILGATTGTKLIGDAATGAQAGDRTLASGASETLCAQVSLPIATGNTYQGKTTTAILRFDSEQTANNP
;
A
#
# COMPACT_ATOMS: atom_id res chain seq x y z
N MET A 1 -4.53 -81.56 40.43
CA MET A 1 -5.22 -82.27 39.33
C MET A 1 -5.35 -81.19 38.27
N ASN A 2 -4.67 -81.14 37.31
CA ASN A 2 -4.06 -81.67 36.14
C ASN A 2 -3.22 -80.58 35.48
N THR A 3 -2.05 -80.85 35.33
CA THR A 3 -1.14 -81.14 34.19
C THR A 3 -0.96 -79.98 33.20
N VAL A 4 0.26 -79.53 33.29
CA VAL A 4 1.01 -78.66 32.36
C VAL A 4 1.29 -79.48 31.10
N ASP A 5 0.97 -78.97 29.94
CA ASP A 5 1.51 -79.48 28.68
C ASP A 5 2.46 -78.42 28.13
N ALA A 6 3.70 -78.78 28.01
CA ALA A 6 4.78 -78.06 27.40
C ALA A 6 4.70 -78.22 25.88
N ASN A 7 4.61 -77.16 25.18
CA ASN A 7 4.75 -77.11 23.73
C ASN A 7 6.27 -76.82 23.36
N PRO A 8 6.87 -77.68 22.55
CA PRO A 8 8.24 -77.53 22.15
C PRO A 8 8.39 -76.37 21.07
N THR A 9 9.35 -75.57 21.23
CA THR A 9 9.81 -74.59 20.27
C THR A 9 10.26 -75.22 18.95
N PRO A 10 9.87 -74.68 17.81
CA PRO A 10 10.48 -75.02 16.50
C PRO A 10 11.89 -74.41 16.41
N GLN A 11 12.82 -75.23 16.07
CA GLN A 11 14.19 -74.85 15.74
C GLN A 11 14.24 -74.13 14.41
N ASP A 12 15.01 -73.07 14.41
CA ASP A 12 15.31 -72.24 13.25
C ASP A 12 16.13 -73.01 12.19
N ASP A 13 15.50 -73.33 11.07
CA ASP A 13 16.16 -73.71 9.84
C ASP A 13 16.14 -72.57 8.83
N ASP A 14 16.69 -71.42 9.17
CA ASP A 14 16.64 -70.24 8.28
C ASP A 14 18.02 -69.66 7.93
N GLU A 15 19.04 -70.49 7.93
CA GLU A 15 20.41 -70.02 7.58
C GLU A 15 20.83 -70.20 6.12
N ASP A 16 20.04 -70.84 5.27
CA ASP A 16 20.48 -71.20 3.92
C ASP A 16 19.79 -70.42 2.77
N ARG A 17 19.02 -69.39 3.08
CA ARG A 17 18.38 -68.58 2.04
C ARG A 17 18.97 -67.18 1.83
N ARG A 18 20.08 -66.87 2.45
CA ARG A 18 20.55 -65.46 2.49
C ARG A 18 21.59 -65.06 1.48
N ARG A 19 21.99 -65.86 0.53
CA ARG A 19 23.18 -65.48 -0.25
C ARG A 19 23.09 -65.13 -1.74
N PRO A 20 22.02 -65.33 -2.50
CA PRO A 20 22.02 -64.79 -3.85
C PRO A 20 21.36 -63.43 -4.02
N LEU A 21 20.56 -62.94 -3.03
CA LEU A 21 19.83 -61.68 -3.20
C LEU A 21 20.63 -60.42 -2.88
N ALA A 22 21.66 -60.55 -2.04
CA ALA A 22 22.47 -59.40 -1.66
C ALA A 22 23.41 -58.91 -2.80
N LEU A 23 24.01 -59.88 -3.52
CA LEU A 23 24.94 -59.54 -4.59
C LEU A 23 24.23 -58.95 -5.80
N GLY A 24 23.04 -59.46 -6.15
CA GLY A 24 22.26 -58.90 -7.24
C GLY A 24 21.73 -57.49 -6.94
N ARG A 25 21.32 -57.22 -5.70
CA ARG A 25 20.89 -55.89 -5.29
C ARG A 25 22.05 -54.88 -5.20
N LEU A 26 23.22 -55.37 -4.77
CA LEU A 26 24.41 -54.52 -4.73
C LEU A 26 24.90 -54.14 -6.14
N LEU A 27 24.84 -55.08 -7.06
CA LEU A 27 25.19 -54.81 -8.45
C LEU A 27 24.17 -53.89 -9.14
N ALA A 28 22.89 -54.03 -8.83
CA ALA A 28 21.87 -53.12 -9.37
C ALA A 28 22.00 -51.69 -8.80
N THR A 29 22.34 -51.55 -7.52
CA THR A 29 22.57 -50.24 -6.91
C THR A 29 23.84 -49.58 -7.43
N VAL A 30 24.91 -50.34 -7.64
CA VAL A 30 26.14 -49.82 -8.20
C VAL A 30 25.94 -49.43 -9.69
N ALA A 31 25.16 -50.20 -10.44
CA ALA A 31 24.85 -49.85 -11.85
C ALA A 31 24.02 -48.56 -11.94
N ILE A 32 23.03 -48.36 -11.04
CA ILE A 32 22.22 -47.14 -11.02
C ILE A 32 23.07 -45.93 -10.58
N VAL A 33 23.93 -46.06 -9.60
CA VAL A 33 24.83 -44.98 -9.15
C VAL A 33 25.92 -44.74 -10.23
N GLY A 34 26.43 -45.78 -10.87
CA GLY A 34 27.41 -45.65 -11.95
C GLY A 34 26.86 -44.93 -13.18
N ILE A 35 25.61 -45.22 -13.57
CA ILE A 35 24.95 -44.53 -14.70
C ILE A 35 24.63 -43.08 -14.32
N ALA A 36 24.20 -42.83 -13.08
CA ALA A 36 23.98 -41.47 -12.61
C ALA A 36 25.27 -40.64 -12.50
N GLY A 37 26.39 -41.32 -12.13
CA GLY A 37 27.69 -40.64 -12.01
C GLY A 37 28.35 -40.27 -13.36
N THR A 38 28.12 -41.03 -14.40
CA THR A 38 28.71 -40.77 -15.71
C THR A 38 27.92 -39.76 -16.55
N THR A 39 26.65 -39.52 -16.21
CA THR A 39 25.83 -38.53 -16.92
C THR A 39 25.90 -37.14 -16.29
N LEU A 40 26.48 -37.02 -15.07
CA LEU A 40 26.56 -35.72 -14.40
C LEU A 40 27.67 -34.80 -14.94
N THR A 41 28.65 -35.31 -15.66
CA THR A 41 29.75 -34.48 -16.20
C THR A 41 29.40 -33.78 -17.52
N GLY A 42 28.25 -34.05 -18.09
CA GLY A 42 27.77 -33.43 -19.33
C GLY A 42 26.55 -32.50 -19.15
N LEU A 43 26.00 -32.40 -17.94
CA LEU A 43 24.82 -31.57 -17.70
C LEU A 43 25.25 -30.21 -17.15
N THR A 44 25.98 -29.46 -17.98
CA THR A 44 26.01 -28.02 -17.80
C THR A 44 24.62 -27.48 -18.13
N THR A 45 23.89 -27.08 -17.09
CA THR A 45 22.71 -26.21 -17.16
C THR A 45 21.49 -26.68 -17.99
N GLY A 46 21.25 -27.97 -18.07
CA GLY A 46 19.91 -28.41 -18.44
C GLY A 46 19.02 -28.45 -17.22
N ALA A 47 17.97 -27.68 -17.19
CA ALA A 47 16.97 -27.83 -16.16
C ALA A 47 16.47 -29.27 -16.17
N LEU A 48 16.86 -30.03 -15.15
CA LEU A 48 16.46 -31.42 -14.97
C LEU A 48 15.01 -31.53 -14.42
N PHE A 49 14.15 -30.63 -14.91
CA PHE A 49 12.73 -30.65 -14.59
C PHE A 49 11.99 -31.29 -15.78
N THR A 50 12.11 -32.62 -15.88
CA THR A 50 11.44 -33.38 -16.93
C THR A 50 10.13 -34.00 -16.46
N ASP A 51 9.62 -33.65 -15.31
CA ASP A 51 8.25 -33.95 -14.94
C ASP A 51 7.45 -32.66 -14.98
N THR A 52 6.81 -32.41 -16.08
CA THR A 52 5.81 -31.37 -16.25
C THR A 52 4.46 -31.92 -15.81
N GLN A 53 4.28 -32.05 -14.54
CA GLN A 53 2.96 -32.00 -13.96
C GLN A 53 2.53 -30.54 -14.03
N SER A 54 1.88 -30.17 -15.11
CA SER A 54 1.22 -28.89 -15.21
C SER A 54 0.02 -28.88 -14.27
N VAL A 55 0.16 -28.26 -13.12
CA VAL A 55 -1.00 -27.82 -12.35
C VAL A 55 -1.62 -26.69 -13.18
N THR A 56 -2.52 -27.08 -14.08
CA THR A 56 -3.25 -26.13 -14.92
C THR A 56 -4.17 -25.30 -14.04
N ALA A 57 -4.20 -23.97 -14.33
CA ALA A 57 -5.04 -22.96 -13.69
C ALA A 57 -4.53 -22.34 -12.37
N ASN A 58 -3.23 -22.30 -12.12
CA ASN A 58 -2.70 -21.39 -11.11
C ASN A 58 -2.60 -19.98 -11.72
N ALA A 59 -3.64 -19.17 -11.51
CA ALA A 59 -3.63 -17.76 -11.85
C ALA A 59 -3.23 -16.95 -10.60
N PHE A 60 -2.15 -16.20 -10.69
CA PHE A 60 -1.75 -15.24 -9.66
C PHE A 60 -1.97 -13.83 -10.20
N THR A 61 -2.81 -13.08 -9.51
CA THR A 61 -3.07 -11.67 -9.85
C THR A 61 -2.57 -10.80 -8.72
N THR A 62 -1.73 -9.82 -9.01
CA THR A 62 -1.30 -8.81 -8.04
C THR A 62 -2.42 -7.79 -7.84
N GLY A 63 -2.56 -7.30 -6.60
CA GLY A 63 -3.44 -6.18 -6.31
C GLY A 63 -2.90 -4.85 -6.85
N THR A 64 -3.77 -3.86 -6.93
CA THR A 64 -3.43 -2.50 -7.39
C THR A 64 -3.72 -1.48 -6.32
N VAL A 65 -2.84 -0.46 -6.21
CA VAL A 65 -3.05 0.77 -5.44
C VAL A 65 -3.41 1.87 -6.45
N LYS A 66 -4.53 2.55 -6.22
CA LYS A 66 -4.96 3.61 -7.12
C LYS A 66 -5.84 4.62 -6.41
N ILE A 67 -5.25 5.77 -6.04
CA ILE A 67 -5.97 6.91 -5.47
C ILE A 67 -6.55 7.80 -6.59
N GLY A 68 -7.78 8.28 -6.39
CA GLY A 68 -8.49 9.14 -7.33
C GLY A 68 -9.10 10.35 -6.63
N PRO A 69 -8.38 11.49 -6.54
CA PRO A 69 -8.98 12.73 -6.09
C PRO A 69 -9.90 13.32 -7.16
N THR A 70 -11.07 13.81 -6.74
CA THR A 70 -12.04 14.49 -7.63
C THR A 70 -12.53 15.77 -6.96
N PRO A 71 -12.47 16.94 -7.62
CA PRO A 71 -12.01 17.14 -9.00
C PRO A 71 -10.47 17.00 -9.14
N THR A 72 -10.02 16.66 -10.34
CA THR A 72 -8.60 16.68 -10.73
C THR A 72 -8.14 18.08 -11.17
N SER A 73 -9.08 19.01 -11.32
CA SER A 73 -8.87 20.44 -11.53
C SER A 73 -8.94 21.20 -10.20
N ALA A 74 -9.03 22.52 -10.25
CA ALA A 74 -9.12 23.35 -9.05
C ALA A 74 -10.36 22.99 -8.21
N ALA A 75 -10.13 22.53 -6.98
CA ALA A 75 -11.18 22.25 -6.00
C ALA A 75 -11.72 23.56 -5.38
N ILE A 76 -10.90 24.59 -5.29
CA ILE A 76 -11.23 25.92 -4.79
C ILE A 76 -10.73 26.95 -5.79
N THR A 77 -11.62 27.86 -6.17
CA THR A 77 -11.29 29.03 -6.98
C THR A 77 -11.91 30.25 -6.32
N ALA A 78 -11.13 31.29 -6.12
CA ALA A 78 -11.59 32.57 -5.59
C ALA A 78 -11.00 33.69 -6.40
N GLY A 79 -11.85 34.64 -6.79
CA GLY A 79 -11.44 35.92 -7.34
C GLY A 79 -11.85 37.05 -6.41
N ASN A 80 -11.05 38.13 -6.38
CA ASN A 80 -11.40 39.34 -5.68
C ASN A 80 -11.68 39.17 -4.16
N MET A 81 -10.93 38.31 -3.50
CA MET A 81 -11.07 38.14 -2.04
C MET A 81 -10.71 39.44 -1.33
N ALA A 82 -11.59 39.89 -0.44
CA ALA A 82 -11.30 40.94 0.53
C ALA A 82 -10.77 40.33 1.84
N PRO A 83 -9.96 41.08 2.63
CA PRO A 83 -9.62 40.67 3.98
C PRO A 83 -10.88 40.33 4.81
N GLY A 84 -10.89 39.14 5.38
CA GLY A 84 -12.02 38.56 6.08
C GLY A 84 -12.83 37.53 5.28
N ASP A 85 -12.64 37.45 3.98
CA ASP A 85 -13.34 36.47 3.12
C ASP A 85 -12.84 35.05 3.33
N SER A 86 -13.75 34.11 3.12
CA SER A 86 -13.47 32.67 3.13
C SER A 86 -14.18 32.00 1.97
N VAL A 87 -13.50 31.05 1.34
CA VAL A 87 -14.03 30.21 0.26
C VAL A 87 -13.88 28.74 0.63
N TYR A 88 -14.77 27.92 0.08
CA TYR A 88 -14.87 26.51 0.43
C TYR A 88 -14.85 25.65 -0.82
N GLY A 89 -14.27 24.46 -0.72
CA GLY A 89 -14.27 23.48 -1.80
C GLY A 89 -14.15 22.07 -1.28
N THR A 90 -14.63 21.13 -2.07
CA THR A 90 -14.61 19.70 -1.74
C THR A 90 -13.63 18.95 -2.63
N VAL A 91 -12.96 17.95 -2.03
CA VAL A 91 -12.23 16.92 -2.76
C VAL A 91 -12.74 15.56 -2.29
N LEU A 92 -13.31 14.80 -3.19
CA LEU A 92 -13.63 13.39 -2.97
C LEU A 92 -12.36 12.59 -3.23
N VAL A 93 -11.86 11.88 -2.23
CA VAL A 93 -10.72 10.97 -2.36
C VAL A 93 -11.26 9.56 -2.40
N SER A 94 -10.95 8.82 -3.46
CA SER A 94 -11.47 7.47 -3.69
C SER A 94 -10.32 6.49 -3.91
N ASN A 95 -10.38 5.34 -3.25
CA ASN A 95 -9.55 4.20 -3.57
C ASN A 95 -10.20 3.38 -4.68
N THR A 96 -9.71 3.52 -5.90
CA THR A 96 -10.19 2.76 -7.07
C THR A 96 -9.32 1.53 -7.35
N GLY A 97 -8.36 1.24 -6.47
CA GLY A 97 -7.54 0.05 -6.49
C GLY A 97 -8.22 -1.16 -5.85
N THR A 98 -7.55 -2.29 -5.89
CA THR A 98 -8.05 -3.56 -5.30
C THR A 98 -7.50 -3.84 -3.92
N LEU A 99 -6.50 -3.09 -3.48
CA LEU A 99 -5.90 -3.17 -2.14
C LEU A 99 -6.38 -2.01 -1.26
N SER A 100 -6.41 -2.24 0.05
CA SER A 100 -6.51 -1.12 1.00
C SER A 100 -5.27 -0.26 0.90
N GLU A 101 -5.45 1.04 0.91
CA GLU A 101 -4.38 2.03 0.84
C GLU A 101 -4.42 2.99 2.02
N ARG A 102 -3.27 3.56 2.34
CA ARG A 102 -3.16 4.77 3.14
C ARG A 102 -2.70 5.90 2.25
N TYR A 103 -3.08 7.11 2.56
CA TYR A 103 -2.67 8.27 1.78
C TYR A 103 -2.30 9.46 2.66
N ALA A 104 -1.43 10.29 2.10
CA ALA A 104 -1.03 11.59 2.61
C ALA A 104 -1.33 12.69 1.59
N VAL A 105 -1.45 13.93 2.04
CA VAL A 105 -1.68 15.10 1.19
C VAL A 105 -0.66 16.18 1.49
N LEU A 106 0.00 16.65 0.43
CA LEU A 106 0.91 17.77 0.47
C LEU A 106 0.36 18.93 -0.35
N SER A 107 0.65 20.17 0.06
CA SER A 107 0.38 21.37 -0.71
C SER A 107 1.68 22.03 -1.13
N THR A 108 1.77 22.44 -2.39
CA THR A 108 2.82 23.32 -2.91
C THR A 108 2.20 24.53 -3.55
N THR A 109 2.83 25.71 -3.40
CA THR A 109 2.41 26.95 -4.04
C THR A 109 3.36 27.35 -5.15
N ASP A 110 2.91 28.21 -6.06
CA ASP A 110 3.75 28.70 -7.13
C ASP A 110 4.92 29.57 -6.59
N ALA A 111 6.11 29.38 -7.21
CA ALA A 111 7.31 30.12 -6.84
C ALA A 111 7.29 31.59 -7.33
N THR A 112 6.28 31.98 -8.09
CA THR A 112 6.17 33.29 -8.70
C THR A 112 5.39 34.31 -7.86
N ASP A 113 4.84 33.87 -6.71
CA ASP A 113 4.15 34.75 -5.77
C ASP A 113 5.15 35.66 -5.05
N ALA A 114 5.53 36.75 -5.72
CA ALA A 114 6.57 37.68 -5.26
C ALA A 114 6.29 38.32 -3.89
N ASN A 115 5.05 38.33 -3.43
CA ASN A 115 4.67 38.85 -2.12
C ASN A 115 4.07 37.75 -1.21
N PHE A 116 4.26 36.51 -1.56
CA PHE A 116 3.86 35.38 -0.73
C PHE A 116 2.37 35.44 -0.29
N LEU A 117 1.46 35.75 -1.24
CA LEU A 117 0.02 35.73 -0.93
C LEU A 117 -0.37 34.39 -0.31
N ALA A 118 0.22 33.30 -0.79
CA ALA A 118 0.02 31.97 -0.21
C ALA A 118 0.34 31.92 1.30
N ALA A 119 1.31 32.68 1.77
CA ALA A 119 1.66 32.77 3.19
C ALA A 119 0.66 33.58 4.02
N GLN A 120 -0.18 34.40 3.38
CA GLN A 120 -1.26 35.13 4.06
C GLN A 120 -2.55 34.31 4.11
N LEU A 121 -2.74 33.43 3.13
CA LEU A 121 -3.93 32.59 3.08
C LEU A 121 -3.86 31.48 4.14
N VAL A 122 -4.95 31.33 4.87
CA VAL A 122 -5.10 30.32 5.89
C VAL A 122 -5.91 29.17 5.30
N LEU A 123 -5.34 27.98 5.33
CA LEU A 123 -5.99 26.75 4.89
C LEU A 123 -6.44 25.92 6.09
N THR A 124 -7.68 25.51 6.09
CA THR A 124 -8.18 24.48 7.02
C THR A 124 -8.84 23.35 6.24
N VAL A 125 -8.47 22.11 6.54
CA VAL A 125 -9.04 20.92 5.90
C VAL A 125 -9.74 20.08 6.95
N LYS A 126 -10.99 19.71 6.68
CA LYS A 126 -11.81 18.85 7.54
C LYS A 126 -12.34 17.64 6.76
N VAL A 127 -12.58 16.55 7.48
CA VAL A 127 -13.31 15.37 7.01
C VAL A 127 -14.63 15.24 7.78
N GLY A 128 -15.64 14.64 7.14
CA GLY A 128 -16.95 14.43 7.79
C GLY A 128 -17.78 15.70 7.94
N VAL A 129 -17.52 16.72 7.13
CA VAL A 129 -18.33 17.93 7.05
C VAL A 129 -19.62 17.59 6.29
N THR A 130 -20.79 17.87 6.87
CA THR A 130 -22.09 17.55 6.27
C THR A 130 -22.31 18.29 4.95
N THR A 131 -22.02 19.58 4.91
CA THR A 131 -22.04 20.42 3.72
C THR A 131 -20.84 21.34 3.72
N CYS A 132 -20.07 21.36 2.64
CA CYS A 132 -18.85 22.17 2.53
C CYS A 132 -19.21 23.65 2.22
N THR A 133 -19.79 24.31 3.21
CA THR A 133 -20.19 25.72 3.25
C THR A 133 -19.76 26.32 4.57
N ALA A 134 -19.83 27.63 4.72
CA ALA A 134 -19.50 28.31 5.97
C ALA A 134 -20.24 27.71 7.18
N ALA A 135 -21.55 27.49 7.03
CA ALA A 135 -22.38 26.94 8.12
C ALA A 135 -21.99 25.49 8.46
N GLY A 136 -21.92 24.60 7.46
CA GLY A 136 -21.60 23.20 7.68
C GLY A 136 -20.15 23.00 8.17
N PHE A 137 -19.22 23.77 7.66
CA PHE A 137 -17.79 23.73 8.06
C PHE A 137 -17.62 24.19 9.53
N GLY A 138 -18.39 25.19 9.96
CA GLY A 138 -18.38 25.65 11.34
C GLY A 138 -19.03 24.67 12.32
N ALA A 139 -20.03 23.90 11.87
CA ALA A 139 -20.85 23.06 12.73
C ALA A 139 -20.36 21.62 12.85
N THR A 140 -19.71 21.05 11.80
CA THR A 140 -19.40 19.62 11.71
C THR A 140 -17.99 19.35 11.20
N GLY A 141 -17.59 18.09 11.26
CA GLY A 141 -16.34 17.58 10.73
C GLY A 141 -15.17 17.65 11.70
N THR A 142 -14.19 16.78 11.44
CA THR A 142 -12.93 16.71 12.18
C THR A 142 -11.84 17.42 11.39
N THR A 143 -11.11 18.33 12.05
CA THR A 143 -9.98 19.03 11.43
C THR A 143 -8.80 18.08 11.27
N LEU A 144 -8.32 17.96 10.04
CA LEU A 144 -7.12 17.23 9.69
C LEU A 144 -5.90 18.15 9.58
N TYR A 145 -6.12 19.34 9.04
CA TYR A 145 -5.12 20.40 8.94
C TYR A 145 -5.78 21.72 9.31
N GLY A 146 -5.15 22.55 10.09
CA GLY A 146 -5.82 23.73 10.58
C GLY A 146 -4.97 24.96 10.75
N GLY A 147 -5.47 26.05 10.15
CA GLY A 147 -5.11 27.39 10.50
C GLY A 147 -3.76 27.90 10.03
N ASN A 148 -3.04 27.16 9.20
CA ASN A 148 -1.73 27.59 8.71
C ASN A 148 -1.79 28.01 7.25
N ILE A 149 -0.65 28.44 6.75
CA ILE A 149 -0.48 28.88 5.37
C ILE A 149 -0.95 27.83 4.35
N LEU A 150 -1.36 28.30 3.17
CA LEU A 150 -1.83 27.44 2.07
C LEU A 150 -0.76 26.44 1.59
N GLY A 151 0.50 26.73 1.79
CA GLY A 151 1.62 25.86 1.47
C GLY A 151 2.88 26.67 1.18
N ALA A 152 3.99 25.97 1.01
CA ALA A 152 5.26 26.50 0.60
C ALA A 152 5.71 25.89 -0.72
N THR A 153 6.70 26.49 -1.39
CA THR A 153 7.24 25.97 -2.65
C THR A 153 7.88 24.59 -2.52
N THR A 154 8.33 24.22 -1.32
CA THR A 154 8.96 22.93 -1.01
C THR A 154 7.97 21.83 -0.62
N GLY A 155 6.69 22.13 -0.56
CA GLY A 155 5.65 21.23 -0.11
C GLY A 155 5.40 21.29 1.41
N THR A 156 4.14 21.53 1.78
CA THR A 156 3.67 21.52 3.17
C THR A 156 2.81 20.29 3.38
N LYS A 157 3.12 19.52 4.40
CA LYS A 157 2.29 18.35 4.80
C LYS A 157 0.97 18.86 5.36
N LEU A 158 -0.13 18.48 4.73
CA LEU A 158 -1.48 18.81 5.17
C LEU A 158 -2.13 17.65 5.93
N ILE A 159 -1.96 16.45 5.42
CA ILE A 159 -2.54 15.22 5.98
C ILE A 159 -1.45 14.15 5.89
N GLY A 160 -1.12 13.51 7.00
CA GLY A 160 -0.17 12.43 7.04
C GLY A 160 1.24 12.78 6.56
N ASP A 161 1.96 11.75 6.15
CA ASP A 161 3.33 11.86 5.60
C ASP A 161 3.47 10.95 4.38
N ALA A 162 4.06 11.43 3.30
CA ALA A 162 4.31 10.66 2.07
C ALA A 162 5.51 9.71 2.16
N ALA A 163 6.16 9.59 3.32
CA ALA A 163 7.20 8.59 3.54
C ALA A 163 6.59 7.18 3.53
N THR A 164 7.38 6.19 3.12
CA THR A 164 6.94 4.80 3.09
C THR A 164 6.68 4.26 4.50
N GLY A 165 5.62 3.49 4.67
CA GLY A 165 5.18 2.92 5.94
C GLY A 165 4.08 3.75 6.62
N ALA A 166 3.62 3.30 7.81
CA ALA A 166 2.56 3.97 8.55
C ALA A 166 3.09 5.19 9.30
N GLN A 167 2.54 6.35 8.99
CA GLN A 167 2.87 7.60 9.67
C GLN A 167 1.66 8.17 10.41
N ALA A 168 1.97 9.00 11.41
CA ALA A 168 0.93 9.70 12.16
C ALA A 168 0.15 10.66 11.24
N GLY A 169 -1.18 10.53 11.25
CA GLY A 169 -2.06 11.37 10.45
C GLY A 169 -2.38 10.82 9.06
N ASP A 170 -1.77 9.73 8.63
CA ASP A 170 -2.16 9.06 7.39
C ASP A 170 -3.62 8.64 7.42
N ARG A 171 -4.27 8.77 6.28
CA ARG A 171 -5.67 8.36 6.09
C ARG A 171 -5.71 7.00 5.40
N THR A 172 -6.60 6.13 5.85
CA THR A 172 -6.75 4.78 5.27
C THR A 172 -8.07 4.65 4.56
N LEU A 173 -8.04 4.12 3.34
CA LEU A 173 -9.22 3.76 2.54
C LEU A 173 -9.17 2.29 2.15
N ALA A 174 -10.23 1.54 2.48
CA ALA A 174 -10.41 0.20 1.94
C ALA A 174 -10.60 0.23 0.42
N SER A 175 -10.37 -0.88 -0.27
CA SER A 175 -10.68 -1.01 -1.69
C SER A 175 -12.13 -0.59 -1.97
N GLY A 176 -12.34 0.28 -2.94
CA GLY A 176 -13.63 0.82 -3.32
C GLY A 176 -14.22 1.86 -2.36
N ALA A 177 -13.54 2.18 -1.26
CA ALA A 177 -13.98 3.21 -0.32
C ALA A 177 -13.62 4.62 -0.80
N SER A 178 -14.33 5.61 -0.26
CA SER A 178 -14.05 7.03 -0.50
C SER A 178 -14.36 7.87 0.73
N GLU A 179 -13.72 9.03 0.82
CA GLU A 179 -14.06 10.06 1.80
C GLU A 179 -14.02 11.45 1.18
N THR A 180 -14.80 12.37 1.74
CA THR A 180 -14.85 13.75 1.26
C THR A 180 -14.08 14.65 2.21
N LEU A 181 -13.10 15.34 1.67
CA LEU A 181 -12.39 16.42 2.33
C LEU A 181 -13.09 17.73 2.00
N CYS A 182 -13.36 18.56 3.01
CA CYS A 182 -13.81 19.94 2.84
C CYS A 182 -12.67 20.87 3.24
N ALA A 183 -12.26 21.72 2.33
CA ALA A 183 -11.22 22.70 2.54
C ALA A 183 -11.83 24.11 2.58
N GLN A 184 -11.34 24.91 3.52
CA GLN A 184 -11.59 26.34 3.60
C GLN A 184 -10.29 27.08 3.36
N VAL A 185 -10.31 28.08 2.49
CA VAL A 185 -9.23 29.05 2.35
C VAL A 185 -9.79 30.42 2.76
N SER A 186 -9.13 31.06 3.70
CA SER A 186 -9.52 32.40 4.19
C SER A 186 -8.38 33.40 4.04
N LEU A 187 -8.74 34.64 3.74
CA LEU A 187 -7.83 35.79 3.77
C LEU A 187 -8.04 36.52 5.09
N PRO A 188 -7.05 36.54 6.01
CA PRO A 188 -7.21 37.17 7.31
C PRO A 188 -7.60 38.65 7.21
N ILE A 189 -8.46 39.10 8.10
CA ILE A 189 -8.91 40.51 8.15
C ILE A 189 -7.76 41.50 8.32
N ALA A 190 -6.63 41.06 8.91
CA ALA A 190 -5.44 41.88 9.13
C ALA A 190 -4.53 41.97 7.89
N THR A 191 -4.93 41.37 6.75
CA THR A 191 -4.11 41.40 5.54
C THR A 191 -4.00 42.80 4.99
N GLY A 192 -2.76 43.28 4.87
CA GLY A 192 -2.46 44.65 4.44
C GLY A 192 -2.55 44.88 2.92
N ASN A 193 -2.56 46.14 2.50
CA ASN A 193 -2.68 46.54 1.09
C ASN A 193 -1.57 46.03 0.16
N THR A 194 -0.44 45.59 0.70
CA THR A 194 0.67 45.00 -0.07
C THR A 194 0.26 43.79 -0.89
N TYR A 195 -0.83 43.10 -0.45
CA TYR A 195 -1.36 41.91 -1.10
C TYR A 195 -2.51 42.19 -2.08
N GLN A 196 -2.88 43.47 -2.24
CA GLN A 196 -3.92 43.84 -3.18
C GLN A 196 -3.50 43.52 -4.63
N GLY A 197 -4.43 42.92 -5.40
CA GLY A 197 -4.20 42.51 -6.79
C GLY A 197 -3.23 41.34 -6.98
N LYS A 198 -2.83 40.66 -5.90
CA LYS A 198 -1.97 39.49 -5.97
C LYS A 198 -2.79 38.22 -6.25
N THR A 199 -2.14 37.27 -6.92
CA THR A 199 -2.68 35.93 -7.21
C THR A 199 -1.71 34.89 -6.73
N THR A 200 -2.20 33.72 -6.39
CA THR A 200 -1.40 32.52 -6.10
C THR A 200 -2.16 31.27 -6.49
N THR A 201 -1.43 30.21 -6.79
CA THR A 201 -1.98 28.88 -7.05
C THR A 201 -1.37 27.90 -6.07
N ALA A 202 -2.16 26.90 -5.68
CA ALA A 202 -1.70 25.78 -4.88
C ALA A 202 -2.05 24.46 -5.56
N ILE A 203 -1.11 23.55 -5.51
CA ILE A 203 -1.29 22.17 -5.98
C ILE A 203 -1.41 21.27 -4.75
N LEU A 204 -2.47 20.49 -4.68
CA LEU A 204 -2.63 19.42 -3.69
C LEU A 204 -2.16 18.10 -4.32
N ARG A 205 -1.11 17.52 -3.78
CA ARG A 205 -0.58 16.22 -4.18
C ARG A 205 -1.06 15.17 -3.21
N PHE A 206 -1.59 14.10 -3.75
CA PHE A 206 -2.04 12.93 -3.02
C PHE A 206 -1.06 11.80 -3.27
N ASP A 207 -0.42 11.31 -2.23
CA ASP A 207 0.48 10.16 -2.28
C ASP A 207 -0.20 9.00 -1.57
N SER A 208 -0.23 7.82 -2.19
CA SER A 208 -0.84 6.64 -1.58
C SER A 208 0.03 5.41 -1.72
N GLU A 209 -0.09 4.52 -0.74
CA GLU A 209 0.60 3.24 -0.69
C GLU A 209 -0.31 2.17 -0.09
N GLN A 210 -0.02 0.90 -0.38
CA GLN A 210 -0.77 -0.21 0.22
C GLN A 210 -0.53 -0.28 1.73
N THR A 211 -1.54 -0.77 2.47
CA THR A 211 -1.40 -1.01 3.91
C THR A 211 -0.88 -2.41 4.23
N ALA A 212 -1.19 -3.40 3.40
CA ALA A 212 -0.77 -4.79 3.61
C ALA A 212 0.72 -4.96 3.36
N ASN A 213 1.42 -5.59 4.31
CA ASN A 213 2.88 -5.82 4.26
C ASN A 213 3.73 -4.54 4.12
N ASN A 214 3.20 -3.44 4.60
CA ASN A 214 3.86 -2.13 4.59
C ASN A 214 3.56 -1.45 5.95
N PRO A 215 4.30 -1.85 7.00
CA PRO A 215 4.09 -1.40 8.38
C PRO A 215 4.45 0.07 8.59
#